data_8631fac98926ab34d3bb99c3db354075
#
_entry.id   8631fac98926ab34d3bb99c3db354075
#
_cell.length_a   1.000
_cell.length_b   1.000
_cell.length_c   1.000
_cell.angle_alpha   90.00
_cell.angle_beta   90.00
_cell.angle_gamma   90.00
#
_symmetry.space_group_name_H-M   'P 1'
#
loop_
_entity.id
_entity.type
_entity.pdbx_description
1 polymer ?
#
loop_
_entity_poly.entity_id
_entity_poly.type
_entity_poly.pdbx_seq_one_letter_code
_entity_poly.pdbx_strand_id
1 'polypeptide(L)'
;MILRALALSIGLLIAGPALSQDVVILGEVHDNPAHHAEQAARVLELQPKAIVFEMLTEEQASKVTPELRGDQAKLAEALAWDESGWPDFAMYYPIFSAAPEAQIYGAQVPREAARSALSTGPAASFGPEAARYGLDRDLPPEEQTARETLQMEAHCNALPPEMLPGMVAIQRLRDAVLARATIEALEATGGPVAVITGNGHARRDWGVPAYLTKVAPDLDIWVLG
;
A
#
# COMPACT_ATOMS: atom_id res chain seq x y z
N MET A 1 55.45 39.62 -17.33
CA MET A 1 54.00 39.36 -17.34
C MET A 1 53.78 37.86 -17.50
N ILE A 2 53.40 37.19 -16.41
CA ILE A 2 53.21 35.73 -16.38
C ILE A 2 51.70 35.51 -16.32
N LEU A 3 51.09 35.01 -17.44
CA LEU A 3 49.66 34.58 -17.47
C LEU A 3 49.56 33.26 -16.71
N ARG A 4 48.79 33.23 -15.63
CA ARG A 4 48.35 32.01 -14.96
C ARG A 4 47.04 31.56 -15.62
N ALA A 5 47.07 30.43 -16.34
CA ALA A 5 45.89 29.74 -16.82
C ALA A 5 45.18 29.04 -15.66
N LEU A 6 43.93 29.41 -15.36
CA LEU A 6 43.07 28.79 -14.39
C LEU A 6 42.36 27.60 -15.10
N ALA A 7 42.75 26.36 -14.79
CA ALA A 7 42.06 25.19 -15.26
C ALA A 7 40.79 24.94 -14.44
N LEU A 8 39.62 25.12 -15.06
CA LEU A 8 38.32 24.84 -14.48
C LEU A 8 38.03 23.33 -14.66
N SER A 9 38.16 22.55 -13.60
CA SER A 9 37.81 21.12 -13.60
C SER A 9 36.29 21.00 -13.43
N ILE A 10 35.59 20.67 -14.50
CA ILE A 10 34.16 20.28 -14.45
C ILE A 10 34.11 18.83 -13.98
N GLY A 11 33.73 18.65 -12.73
CA GLY A 11 33.42 17.34 -12.18
C GLY A 11 32.12 16.81 -12.79
N LEU A 12 32.23 15.79 -13.63
CA LEU A 12 31.09 15.04 -14.17
C LEU A 12 30.50 14.19 -13.04
N LEU A 13 29.38 14.61 -12.43
CA LEU A 13 28.59 13.78 -11.52
C LEU A 13 27.98 12.67 -12.39
N ILE A 14 28.57 11.48 -12.36
CA ILE A 14 27.93 10.26 -12.90
C ILE A 14 26.85 9.87 -11.88
N ALA A 15 25.60 10.30 -12.13
CA ALA A 15 24.47 9.69 -11.46
C ALA A 15 24.44 8.21 -11.88
N GLY A 16 24.73 7.31 -10.94
CA GLY A 16 24.50 5.88 -11.14
C GLY A 16 23.04 5.64 -11.49
N PRO A 17 22.71 4.53 -12.19
CA PRO A 17 21.32 4.18 -12.41
C PRO A 17 20.63 4.07 -11.04
N ALA A 18 19.73 4.98 -10.72
CA ALA A 18 18.77 4.75 -9.66
C ALA A 18 18.03 3.46 -10.05
N LEU A 19 18.06 2.44 -9.22
CA LEU A 19 17.19 1.28 -9.35
C LEU A 19 15.77 1.82 -9.21
N SER A 20 15.15 2.11 -10.34
CA SER A 20 13.82 2.69 -10.42
C SER A 20 12.83 1.56 -10.29
N GLN A 21 12.51 1.17 -9.08
CA GLN A 21 11.37 0.31 -8.80
C GLN A 21 10.11 1.10 -9.12
N ASP A 22 9.19 0.48 -9.86
CA ASP A 22 7.90 1.11 -10.15
C ASP A 22 7.02 1.16 -8.90
N VAL A 23 7.05 0.08 -8.12
CA VAL A 23 6.26 -0.09 -6.89
C VAL A 23 7.10 -0.63 -5.75
N VAL A 24 7.01 0.00 -4.59
CA VAL A 24 7.61 -0.44 -3.34
C VAL A 24 6.49 -0.71 -2.33
N ILE A 25 6.30 -1.98 -1.95
CA ILE A 25 5.30 -2.38 -0.97
C ILE A 25 5.97 -2.52 0.38
N LEU A 26 5.49 -1.77 1.37
CA LEU A 26 6.03 -1.68 2.71
C LEU A 26 5.02 -2.27 3.69
N GLY A 27 5.28 -3.50 4.11
CA GLY A 27 4.46 -4.25 5.04
C GLY A 27 4.69 -3.82 6.50
N GLU A 28 3.68 -4.07 7.33
CA GLU A 28 3.74 -3.77 8.76
C GLU A 28 2.96 -4.78 9.60
N VAL A 29 3.29 -4.85 10.89
CA VAL A 29 2.37 -5.20 11.95
C VAL A 29 1.83 -3.86 12.48
N HIS A 30 0.53 -3.64 12.38
CA HIS A 30 -0.09 -2.32 12.51
C HIS A 30 0.21 -1.57 13.81
N ASP A 31 0.45 -2.28 14.90
CA ASP A 31 0.78 -1.71 16.21
C ASP A 31 2.29 -1.74 16.54
N ASN A 32 3.15 -2.01 15.54
CA ASN A 32 4.59 -2.06 15.72
C ASN A 32 5.27 -0.75 15.26
N PRO A 33 5.68 0.14 16.18
CA PRO A 33 6.27 1.43 15.83
C PRO A 33 7.60 1.32 15.05
N ALA A 34 8.34 0.20 15.18
CA ALA A 34 9.57 0.00 14.44
C ALA A 34 9.31 -0.22 12.94
N HIS A 35 8.19 -0.88 12.58
CA HIS A 35 7.81 -1.05 11.19
C HIS A 35 7.45 0.28 10.55
N HIS A 36 6.70 1.13 11.24
CA HIS A 36 6.33 2.46 10.75
C HIS A 36 7.56 3.38 10.60
N ALA A 37 8.52 3.28 11.51
CA ALA A 37 9.78 4.01 11.39
C ALA A 37 10.59 3.56 10.15
N GLU A 38 10.63 2.26 9.89
CA GLU A 38 11.28 1.72 8.67
C GLU A 38 10.52 2.14 7.41
N GLN A 39 9.18 2.11 7.41
CA GLN A 39 8.37 2.60 6.29
C GLN A 39 8.66 4.08 6.01
N ALA A 40 8.71 4.93 7.03
CA ALA A 40 9.04 6.35 6.87
C ALA A 40 10.45 6.54 6.29
N ALA A 41 11.44 5.76 6.76
CA ALA A 41 12.80 5.80 6.24
C ALA A 41 12.86 5.39 4.76
N ARG A 42 12.14 4.34 4.36
CA ARG A 42 12.07 3.90 2.96
C ARG A 42 11.35 4.89 2.06
N VAL A 43 10.27 5.49 2.53
CA VAL A 43 9.56 6.55 1.80
C VAL A 43 10.47 7.77 1.62
N LEU A 44 11.23 8.15 2.66
CA LEU A 44 12.22 9.23 2.57
C LEU A 44 13.33 8.93 1.55
N GLU A 45 13.83 7.68 1.50
CA GLU A 45 14.85 7.25 0.54
C GLU A 45 14.30 7.18 -0.90
N LEU A 46 13.11 6.62 -1.07
CA LEU A 46 12.47 6.41 -2.37
C LEU A 46 12.01 7.72 -3.01
N GLN A 47 11.58 8.71 -2.20
CA GLN A 47 10.90 9.93 -2.67
C GLN A 47 9.80 9.61 -3.71
N PRO A 48 8.80 8.79 -3.35
CA PRO A 48 7.78 8.34 -4.29
C PRO A 48 6.95 9.52 -4.78
N LYS A 49 6.40 9.41 -5.99
CA LYS A 49 5.44 10.39 -6.50
C LYS A 49 4.03 10.17 -5.98
N ALA A 50 3.75 8.97 -5.50
CA ALA A 50 2.49 8.65 -4.83
C ALA A 50 2.69 7.66 -3.68
N ILE A 51 1.82 7.75 -2.67
CA ILE A 51 1.74 6.79 -1.56
C ILE A 51 0.31 6.29 -1.48
N VAL A 52 0.14 4.97 -1.53
CA VAL A 52 -1.15 4.29 -1.34
C VAL A 52 -1.21 3.77 0.10
N PHE A 53 -2.26 4.14 0.83
CA PHE A 53 -2.48 3.70 2.20
C PHE A 53 -3.67 2.74 2.29
N GLU A 54 -3.46 1.56 2.88
CA GLU A 54 -4.54 0.65 3.27
C GLU A 54 -5.52 1.30 4.24
N MET A 55 -5.02 2.17 5.12
CA MET A 55 -5.70 2.76 6.25
C MET A 55 -6.66 3.89 5.89
N LEU A 56 -6.58 4.41 4.67
CA LEU A 56 -7.38 5.55 4.22
C LEU A 56 -8.40 5.14 3.17
N THR A 57 -9.59 5.69 3.29
CA THR A 57 -10.52 5.73 2.16
C THR A 57 -10.04 6.73 1.10
N GLU A 58 -10.55 6.63 -0.12
CA GLU A 58 -10.30 7.60 -1.19
C GLU A 58 -10.69 9.03 -0.76
N GLU A 59 -11.84 9.19 -0.06
CA GLU A 59 -12.28 10.48 0.48
C GLU A 59 -11.28 11.05 1.49
N GLN A 60 -10.78 10.22 2.43
CA GLN A 60 -9.77 10.66 3.39
C GLN A 60 -8.47 11.05 2.71
N ALA A 61 -7.99 10.25 1.76
CA ALA A 61 -6.79 10.55 1.01
C ALA A 61 -6.87 11.88 0.26
N SER A 62 -8.04 12.23 -0.29
CA SER A 62 -8.28 13.50 -1.00
C SER A 62 -8.18 14.74 -0.10
N LYS A 63 -8.26 14.59 1.22
CA LYS A 63 -8.12 15.68 2.20
C LYS A 63 -6.66 15.98 2.54
N VAL A 64 -5.71 15.11 2.18
CA VAL A 64 -4.29 15.27 2.51
C VAL A 64 -3.65 16.30 1.59
N THR A 65 -3.44 17.51 2.11
CA THR A 65 -2.73 18.59 1.39
C THR A 65 -1.31 18.76 1.90
N PRO A 66 -0.40 19.38 1.13
CA PRO A 66 0.95 19.68 1.60
C PRO A 66 0.98 20.48 2.91
N GLU A 67 0.04 21.41 3.09
CA GLU A 67 -0.05 22.25 4.29
C GLU A 67 -0.42 21.41 5.53
N LEU A 68 -1.35 20.46 5.39
CA LEU A 68 -1.76 19.58 6.50
C LEU A 68 -0.64 18.62 6.92
N ARG A 69 0.23 18.22 5.99
CA ARG A 69 1.38 17.34 6.31
C ARG A 69 2.42 17.99 7.23
N GLY A 70 2.41 19.30 7.33
CA GLY A 70 3.25 20.04 8.27
C GLY A 70 2.73 20.07 9.71
N ASP A 71 1.50 19.58 9.97
CA ASP A 71 0.84 19.66 11.28
C ASP A 71 0.15 18.33 11.59
N GLN A 72 0.78 17.54 12.44
CA GLN A 72 0.29 16.19 12.81
C GLN A 72 -1.15 16.22 13.35
N ALA A 73 -1.46 17.16 14.23
CA ALA A 73 -2.76 17.22 14.88
C ALA A 73 -3.88 17.57 13.89
N LYS A 74 -3.64 18.55 13.01
CA LYS A 74 -4.61 18.92 11.98
C LYS A 74 -4.80 17.83 10.94
N LEU A 75 -3.72 17.12 10.57
CA LEU A 75 -3.84 16.01 9.64
C LEU A 75 -4.65 14.86 10.25
N ALA A 76 -4.38 14.49 11.51
CA ALA A 76 -5.16 13.47 12.22
C ALA A 76 -6.66 13.84 12.29
N GLU A 77 -6.98 15.09 12.61
CA GLU A 77 -8.35 15.61 12.63
C GLU A 77 -9.02 15.55 11.25
N ALA A 78 -8.34 16.02 10.20
CA ALA A 78 -8.86 16.01 8.83
C ALA A 78 -9.17 14.60 8.32
N LEU A 79 -8.36 13.62 8.75
CA LEU A 79 -8.53 12.19 8.44
C LEU A 79 -9.55 11.49 9.36
N ALA A 80 -10.07 12.16 10.40
CA ALA A 80 -10.87 11.54 11.46
C ALA A 80 -10.20 10.25 11.99
N TRP A 81 -8.88 10.32 12.23
CA TRP A 81 -8.06 9.13 12.51
C TRP A 81 -8.49 8.40 13.77
N ASP A 82 -8.82 9.12 14.83
CA ASP A 82 -9.26 8.55 16.12
C ASP A 82 -10.54 7.71 16.00
N GLU A 83 -11.35 7.95 14.96
CA GLU A 83 -12.58 7.20 14.68
C GLU A 83 -12.34 5.99 13.77
N SER A 84 -11.16 5.88 13.17
CA SER A 84 -10.83 4.86 12.17
C SER A 84 -10.69 3.45 12.77
N GLY A 85 -10.23 3.36 14.03
CA GLY A 85 -9.86 2.13 14.72
C GLY A 85 -8.45 1.64 14.38
N TRP A 86 -7.66 2.40 13.64
CA TRP A 86 -6.24 2.16 13.43
C TRP A 86 -5.41 2.54 14.67
N PRO A 87 -4.18 2.04 14.83
CA PRO A 87 -3.28 2.44 15.91
C PRO A 87 -2.97 3.94 15.91
N ASP A 88 -2.23 4.40 16.93
CA ASP A 88 -1.88 5.80 17.14
C ASP A 88 -1.32 6.46 15.86
N PHE A 89 -1.92 7.58 15.46
CA PHE A 89 -1.51 8.35 14.29
C PHE A 89 -0.05 8.80 14.34
N ALA A 90 0.50 8.98 15.54
CA ALA A 90 1.90 9.35 15.71
C ALA A 90 2.88 8.36 15.07
N MET A 91 2.49 7.08 14.93
CA MET A 91 3.30 6.08 14.22
C MET A 91 3.27 6.27 12.70
N TYR A 92 2.11 6.65 12.14
CA TYR A 92 1.91 6.84 10.70
C TYR A 92 2.36 8.21 10.19
N TYR A 93 2.25 9.24 11.02
CA TYR A 93 2.55 10.62 10.62
C TYR A 93 3.93 10.82 9.97
N PRO A 94 5.03 10.21 10.44
CA PRO A 94 6.33 10.31 9.80
C PRO A 94 6.33 9.86 8.33
N ILE A 95 5.47 8.91 7.94
CA ILE A 95 5.35 8.44 6.55
C ILE A 95 4.78 9.55 5.66
N PHE A 96 3.75 10.27 6.13
CA PHE A 96 3.17 11.40 5.40
C PHE A 96 4.16 12.55 5.21
N SER A 97 5.00 12.81 6.20
CA SER A 97 5.99 13.91 6.16
C SER A 97 7.26 13.55 5.41
N ALA A 98 7.57 12.25 5.22
CA ALA A 98 8.78 11.79 4.54
C ALA A 98 8.81 12.13 3.05
N ALA A 99 7.65 12.25 2.39
CA ALA A 99 7.53 12.64 0.99
C ALA A 99 6.39 13.66 0.81
N PRO A 100 6.62 14.94 1.17
CA PRO A 100 5.57 15.97 1.22
C PRO A 100 4.92 16.26 -0.14
N GLU A 101 5.63 16.01 -1.24
CA GLU A 101 5.12 16.22 -2.60
C GLU A 101 4.38 15.02 -3.19
N ALA A 102 4.43 13.86 -2.54
CA ALA A 102 3.77 12.66 -3.05
C ALA A 102 2.24 12.81 -3.03
N GLN A 103 1.56 12.36 -4.07
CA GLN A 103 0.10 12.26 -4.05
C GLN A 103 -0.34 11.12 -3.12
N ILE A 104 -1.41 11.33 -2.35
CA ILE A 104 -1.93 10.30 -1.44
C ILE A 104 -3.15 9.62 -2.05
N TYR A 105 -3.14 8.30 -2.01
CA TYR A 105 -4.22 7.44 -2.45
C TYR A 105 -4.70 6.59 -1.27
N GLY A 106 -6.01 6.41 -1.18
CA GLY A 106 -6.64 5.57 -0.17
C GLY A 106 -7.13 4.27 -0.79
N ALA A 107 -6.91 3.16 -0.09
CA ALA A 107 -7.33 1.83 -0.53
C ALA A 107 -8.11 1.06 0.54
N GLN A 108 -8.62 1.76 1.56
CA GLN A 108 -9.43 1.13 2.58
C GLN A 108 -10.75 0.63 1.99
N VAL A 109 -11.03 -0.65 2.18
CA VAL A 109 -12.34 -1.24 1.85
C VAL A 109 -13.31 -0.88 2.96
N PRO A 110 -14.40 -0.15 2.67
CA PRO A 110 -15.42 0.18 3.67
C PRO A 110 -16.02 -1.08 4.31
N ARG A 111 -16.38 -0.99 5.60
CA ARG A 111 -16.92 -2.14 6.37
C ARG A 111 -18.15 -2.77 5.72
N GLU A 112 -18.98 -1.97 5.08
CA GLU A 112 -20.17 -2.45 4.37
C GLU A 112 -19.79 -3.29 3.14
N ALA A 113 -18.84 -2.83 2.33
CA ALA A 113 -18.33 -3.58 1.18
C ALA A 113 -17.64 -4.88 1.61
N ALA A 114 -16.87 -4.86 2.71
CA ALA A 114 -16.28 -6.05 3.29
C ALA A 114 -17.35 -7.07 3.77
N ARG A 115 -18.43 -6.60 4.42
CA ARG A 115 -19.56 -7.45 4.82
C ARG A 115 -20.31 -8.01 3.62
N SER A 116 -20.52 -7.21 2.59
CA SER A 116 -21.13 -7.69 1.35
C SER A 116 -20.32 -8.82 0.72
N ALA A 117 -19.00 -8.71 0.72
CA ALA A 117 -18.10 -9.74 0.18
C ALA A 117 -18.20 -11.09 0.91
N LEU A 118 -18.61 -11.11 2.19
CA LEU A 118 -18.87 -12.34 2.93
C LEU A 118 -20.01 -13.17 2.32
N SER A 119 -21.02 -12.52 1.76
CA SER A 119 -22.24 -13.17 1.25
C SER A 119 -22.29 -13.26 -0.27
N THR A 120 -21.75 -12.27 -0.98
CA THR A 120 -21.84 -12.15 -2.45
C THR A 120 -20.51 -12.46 -3.16
N GLY A 121 -19.45 -12.71 -2.38
CA GLY A 121 -18.11 -12.89 -2.89
C GLY A 121 -17.38 -11.58 -3.22
N PRO A 122 -16.05 -11.62 -3.41
CA PRO A 122 -15.23 -10.44 -3.61
C PRO A 122 -15.50 -9.74 -4.94
N ALA A 123 -15.87 -10.48 -5.98
CA ALA A 123 -16.12 -9.93 -7.32
C ALA A 123 -17.25 -8.92 -7.36
N ALA A 124 -18.37 -9.22 -6.69
CA ALA A 124 -19.54 -8.33 -6.65
C ALA A 124 -19.22 -7.01 -5.94
N SER A 125 -18.44 -7.06 -4.87
CA SER A 125 -18.02 -5.88 -4.10
C SER A 125 -16.94 -5.06 -4.81
N PHE A 126 -16.09 -5.69 -5.63
CA PHE A 126 -15.03 -5.02 -6.40
C PHE A 126 -15.57 -4.29 -7.63
N GLY A 127 -16.59 -4.86 -8.28
CA GLY A 127 -17.24 -4.28 -9.45
C GLY A 127 -16.75 -4.80 -10.81
N PRO A 128 -16.92 -4.02 -11.89
CA PRO A 128 -16.82 -4.53 -13.28
C PRO A 128 -15.46 -5.12 -13.65
N GLU A 129 -14.38 -4.66 -13.03
CA GLU A 129 -13.02 -5.11 -13.32
C GLU A 129 -12.60 -6.38 -12.55
N ALA A 130 -13.51 -6.99 -11.78
CA ALA A 130 -13.21 -8.15 -10.93
C ALA A 130 -12.48 -9.28 -11.67
N ALA A 131 -12.87 -9.56 -12.91
CA ALA A 131 -12.24 -10.58 -13.75
C ALA A 131 -10.76 -10.26 -14.09
N ARG A 132 -10.43 -8.98 -14.32
CA ARG A 132 -9.05 -8.53 -14.57
C ARG A 132 -8.14 -8.86 -13.38
N TYR A 133 -8.66 -8.72 -12.16
CA TYR A 133 -7.94 -9.05 -10.91
C TYR A 133 -8.13 -10.52 -10.50
N GLY A 134 -8.92 -11.33 -11.22
CA GLY A 134 -9.15 -12.74 -10.94
C GLY A 134 -10.02 -13.00 -9.71
N LEU A 135 -10.87 -12.03 -9.36
CA LEU A 135 -11.83 -12.17 -8.27
C LEU A 135 -13.10 -12.95 -8.66
N ASP A 136 -13.32 -13.15 -9.95
CA ASP A 136 -14.44 -13.90 -10.54
C ASP A 136 -14.25 -15.42 -10.51
N ARG A 137 -13.12 -15.91 -9.98
CA ARG A 137 -12.76 -17.32 -9.94
C ARG A 137 -12.52 -17.76 -8.50
N ASP A 138 -12.93 -19.00 -8.22
CA ASP A 138 -12.57 -19.66 -6.98
C ASP A 138 -11.06 -19.92 -6.92
N LEU A 139 -10.54 -19.97 -5.71
CA LEU A 139 -9.15 -20.37 -5.48
C LEU A 139 -9.00 -21.88 -5.67
N PRO A 140 -7.81 -22.35 -6.09
CA PRO A 140 -7.48 -23.76 -5.96
C PRO A 140 -7.71 -24.24 -4.52
N PRO A 141 -8.26 -25.45 -4.31
CA PRO A 141 -8.60 -25.94 -2.97
C PRO A 141 -7.44 -25.89 -1.96
N GLU A 142 -6.23 -26.20 -2.42
CA GLU A 142 -5.02 -26.16 -1.59
C GLU A 142 -4.69 -24.72 -1.15
N GLU A 143 -4.82 -23.75 -2.05
CA GLU A 143 -4.60 -22.35 -1.75
C GLU A 143 -5.68 -21.79 -0.81
N GLN A 144 -6.95 -22.15 -1.04
CA GLN A 144 -8.04 -21.78 -0.15
C GLN A 144 -7.78 -22.28 1.28
N THR A 145 -7.39 -23.55 1.44
CA THR A 145 -7.07 -24.13 2.74
C THR A 145 -5.88 -23.45 3.40
N ALA A 146 -4.82 -23.14 2.65
CA ALA A 146 -3.64 -22.46 3.18
C ALA A 146 -3.98 -21.04 3.68
N ARG A 147 -4.80 -20.29 2.92
CA ARG A 147 -5.25 -18.96 3.31
C ARG A 147 -6.19 -18.97 4.52
N GLU A 148 -7.08 -19.97 4.62
CA GLU A 148 -7.94 -20.16 5.78
C GLU A 148 -7.14 -20.48 7.04
N THR A 149 -6.11 -21.33 6.93
CA THR A 149 -5.20 -21.64 8.02
C THR A 149 -4.50 -20.34 8.51
N LEU A 150 -4.00 -19.52 7.59
CA LEU A 150 -3.38 -18.24 7.93
C LEU A 150 -4.37 -17.29 8.62
N GLN A 151 -5.64 -17.22 8.16
CA GLN A 151 -6.65 -16.41 8.82
C GLN A 151 -6.93 -16.90 10.26
N MET A 152 -7.00 -18.21 10.47
CA MET A 152 -7.17 -18.78 11.79
C MET A 152 -6.02 -18.42 12.72
N GLU A 153 -4.78 -18.57 12.27
CA GLU A 153 -3.56 -18.24 13.03
C GLU A 153 -3.49 -16.74 13.37
N ALA A 154 -3.74 -15.88 12.38
CA ALA A 154 -3.73 -14.43 12.55
C ALA A 154 -4.76 -13.91 13.56
N HIS A 155 -5.81 -14.70 13.82
CA HIS A 155 -6.84 -14.39 14.81
C HIS A 155 -6.73 -15.26 16.07
N CYS A 156 -5.52 -15.73 16.41
CA CYS A 156 -5.22 -16.51 17.62
C CYS A 156 -6.08 -17.77 17.76
N ASN A 157 -6.47 -18.40 16.66
CA ASN A 157 -7.35 -19.57 16.58
C ASN A 157 -8.74 -19.35 17.21
N ALA A 158 -9.21 -18.10 17.24
CA ALA A 158 -10.48 -17.73 17.89
C ALA A 158 -11.65 -17.59 16.91
N LEU A 159 -11.42 -17.69 15.58
CA LEU A 159 -12.48 -17.59 14.59
C LEU A 159 -13.27 -18.91 14.46
N PRO A 160 -14.60 -18.84 14.35
CA PRO A 160 -15.40 -19.99 13.93
C PRO A 160 -14.97 -20.46 12.53
N PRO A 161 -14.74 -21.78 12.32
CA PRO A 161 -14.26 -22.30 11.04
C PRO A 161 -15.13 -21.90 9.83
N GLU A 162 -16.45 -21.79 10.04
CA GLU A 162 -17.40 -21.37 9.01
C GLU A 162 -17.21 -19.93 8.52
N MET A 163 -16.48 -19.11 9.26
CA MET A 163 -16.16 -17.73 8.85
C MET A 163 -14.91 -17.62 7.97
N LEU A 164 -14.05 -18.64 7.98
CA LEU A 164 -12.75 -18.59 7.31
C LEU A 164 -12.83 -18.35 5.80
N PRO A 165 -13.73 -19.02 5.04
CA PRO A 165 -13.87 -18.73 3.61
C PRO A 165 -14.23 -17.27 3.34
N GLY A 166 -15.10 -16.70 4.18
CA GLY A 166 -15.48 -15.29 4.08
C GLY A 166 -14.31 -14.33 4.41
N MET A 167 -13.49 -14.68 5.40
CA MET A 167 -12.29 -13.89 5.72
C MET A 167 -11.30 -13.89 4.57
N VAL A 168 -11.12 -15.03 3.90
CA VAL A 168 -10.29 -15.11 2.67
C VAL A 168 -10.89 -14.26 1.55
N ALA A 169 -12.22 -14.26 1.38
CA ALA A 169 -12.88 -13.42 0.38
C ALA A 169 -12.65 -11.92 0.63
N ILE A 170 -12.73 -11.46 1.90
CA ILE A 170 -12.42 -10.07 2.28
C ILE A 170 -10.96 -9.75 2.01
N GLN A 171 -10.03 -10.65 2.35
CA GLN A 171 -8.61 -10.46 2.10
C GLN A 171 -8.35 -10.26 0.59
N ARG A 172 -8.92 -11.14 -0.25
CA ARG A 172 -8.82 -11.03 -1.71
C ARG A 172 -9.35 -9.69 -2.24
N LEU A 173 -10.48 -9.23 -1.70
CA LEU A 173 -11.05 -7.93 -2.05
C LEU A 173 -10.09 -6.78 -1.71
N ARG A 174 -9.53 -6.78 -0.50
CA ARG A 174 -8.58 -5.75 -0.05
C ARG A 174 -7.31 -5.74 -0.89
N ASP A 175 -6.72 -6.90 -1.15
CA ASP A 175 -5.54 -7.04 -2.00
C ASP A 175 -5.78 -6.45 -3.40
N ALA A 176 -6.92 -6.74 -4.00
CA ALA A 176 -7.28 -6.24 -5.31
C ALA A 176 -7.56 -4.71 -5.32
N VAL A 177 -8.18 -4.18 -4.26
CA VAL A 177 -8.40 -2.72 -4.11
C VAL A 177 -7.08 -1.99 -3.95
N LEU A 178 -6.17 -2.50 -3.12
CA LEU A 178 -4.80 -1.97 -2.98
C LEU A 178 -4.05 -1.99 -4.32
N ALA A 179 -4.12 -3.10 -5.06
CA ALA A 179 -3.48 -3.21 -6.36
C ALA A 179 -4.09 -2.24 -7.37
N ARG A 180 -5.42 -2.06 -7.39
CA ARG A 180 -6.10 -1.10 -8.26
C ARG A 180 -5.65 0.34 -7.95
N ALA A 181 -5.70 0.75 -6.69
CA ALA A 181 -5.24 2.08 -6.28
C ALA A 181 -3.76 2.32 -6.63
N THR A 182 -2.93 1.28 -6.58
CA THR A 182 -1.52 1.35 -6.99
C THR A 182 -1.37 1.57 -8.49
N ILE A 183 -2.15 0.88 -9.32
CA ILE A 183 -2.17 1.08 -10.79
C ILE A 183 -2.66 2.50 -11.12
N GLU A 184 -3.75 2.95 -10.50
CA GLU A 184 -4.28 4.31 -10.69
C GLU A 184 -3.24 5.38 -10.31
N ALA A 185 -2.51 5.18 -9.20
CA ALA A 185 -1.44 6.06 -8.77
C ALA A 185 -0.26 6.09 -9.77
N LEU A 186 0.14 4.91 -10.30
CA LEU A 186 1.18 4.81 -11.33
C LEU A 186 0.78 5.52 -12.63
N GLU A 187 -0.42 5.27 -13.11
CA GLU A 187 -0.95 5.89 -14.33
C GLU A 187 -1.01 7.41 -14.22
N ALA A 188 -1.40 7.93 -13.05
CA ALA A 188 -1.52 9.36 -12.81
C ALA A 188 -0.17 10.08 -12.62
N THR A 189 0.82 9.41 -12.01
CA THR A 189 2.06 10.08 -11.56
C THR A 189 3.32 9.64 -12.32
N GLY A 190 3.27 8.48 -12.96
CA GLY A 190 4.43 7.83 -13.59
C GLY A 190 5.40 7.20 -12.59
N GLY A 191 5.02 7.08 -11.31
CA GLY A 191 5.81 6.43 -10.25
C GLY A 191 7.13 7.13 -9.88
N PRO A 192 7.91 6.56 -8.94
CA PRO A 192 7.60 5.35 -8.18
C PRO A 192 6.43 5.53 -7.20
N VAL A 193 5.77 4.43 -6.87
CA VAL A 193 4.67 4.39 -5.89
C VAL A 193 5.06 3.57 -4.67
N ALA A 194 4.88 4.13 -3.46
CA ALA A 194 4.98 3.39 -2.22
C ALA A 194 3.58 2.89 -1.78
N VAL A 195 3.49 1.66 -1.28
CA VAL A 195 2.25 1.09 -0.73
C VAL A 195 2.47 0.77 0.74
N ILE A 196 1.67 1.36 1.63
CA ILE A 196 1.71 1.16 3.08
C ILE A 196 0.57 0.23 3.45
N THR A 197 0.90 -0.96 3.97
CA THR A 197 -0.10 -2.00 4.21
C THR A 197 0.36 -3.02 5.25
N GLY A 198 -0.57 -3.79 5.80
CA GLY A 198 -0.22 -4.91 6.68
C GLY A 198 0.55 -6.02 5.96
N ASN A 199 1.40 -6.75 6.71
CA ASN A 199 2.22 -7.85 6.18
C ASN A 199 1.42 -8.92 5.44
N GLY A 200 0.17 -9.15 5.83
CA GLY A 200 -0.72 -10.09 5.14
C GLY A 200 -0.98 -9.71 3.69
N HIS A 201 -1.02 -8.42 3.39
CA HIS A 201 -1.20 -7.86 2.04
C HIS A 201 0.12 -7.73 1.26
N ALA A 202 1.26 -7.62 1.95
CA ALA A 202 2.58 -7.53 1.34
C ALA A 202 3.12 -8.87 0.79
N ARG A 203 2.43 -9.98 1.02
CA ARG A 203 2.86 -11.32 0.56
C ARG A 203 2.97 -11.40 -0.96
N ARG A 204 4.11 -11.97 -1.43
CA ARG A 204 4.39 -12.11 -2.88
C ARG A 204 3.54 -13.19 -3.55
N ASP A 205 3.12 -14.21 -2.80
CA ASP A 205 2.44 -15.38 -3.33
C ASP A 205 0.95 -15.14 -3.62
N TRP A 206 0.26 -14.34 -2.80
CA TRP A 206 -1.16 -14.06 -2.99
C TRP A 206 -1.64 -12.68 -2.52
N GLY A 207 -0.77 -11.83 -1.99
CA GLY A 207 -1.08 -10.45 -1.61
C GLY A 207 -1.06 -9.48 -2.80
N VAL A 208 -0.95 -8.19 -2.52
CA VAL A 208 -0.91 -7.11 -3.52
C VAL A 208 0.06 -7.36 -4.66
N PRO A 209 1.31 -7.86 -4.43
CA PRO A 209 2.24 -8.16 -5.51
C PRO A 209 1.69 -9.14 -6.55
N ALA A 210 0.96 -10.19 -6.11
CA ALA A 210 0.38 -11.18 -7.01
C ALA A 210 -0.70 -10.57 -7.91
N TYR A 211 -1.52 -9.64 -7.37
CA TYR A 211 -2.53 -8.92 -8.15
C TYR A 211 -1.89 -7.92 -9.13
N LEU A 212 -0.87 -7.19 -8.71
CA LEU A 212 -0.12 -6.28 -9.58
C LEU A 212 0.54 -7.03 -10.75
N THR A 213 1.26 -8.13 -10.45
CA THR A 213 1.87 -8.97 -11.50
C THR A 213 0.84 -9.50 -12.51
N LYS A 214 -0.38 -9.79 -12.05
CA LYS A 214 -1.46 -10.26 -12.93
C LYS A 214 -1.95 -9.19 -13.89
N VAL A 215 -2.09 -7.94 -13.44
CA VAL A 215 -2.68 -6.85 -14.23
C VAL A 215 -1.65 -6.02 -14.98
N ALA A 216 -0.40 -6.03 -14.53
CA ALA A 216 0.74 -5.31 -15.09
C ALA A 216 2.04 -6.11 -14.88
N PRO A 217 2.28 -7.18 -15.67
CA PRO A 217 3.36 -8.14 -15.44
C PRO A 217 4.77 -7.56 -15.61
N ASP A 218 4.89 -6.42 -16.26
CA ASP A 218 6.19 -5.77 -16.54
C ASP A 218 6.65 -4.84 -15.41
N LEU A 219 5.86 -4.65 -14.34
CA LEU A 219 6.23 -3.79 -13.20
C LEU A 219 7.39 -4.38 -12.40
N ASP A 220 8.37 -3.52 -12.08
CA ASP A 220 9.39 -3.83 -11.09
C ASP A 220 8.84 -3.57 -9.67
N ILE A 221 8.54 -4.67 -8.97
CA ILE A 221 7.89 -4.66 -7.65
C ILE A 221 8.88 -5.12 -6.57
N TRP A 222 9.21 -4.21 -5.66
CA TRP A 222 9.97 -4.52 -4.48
C TRP A 222 9.06 -4.61 -3.24
N VAL A 223 9.36 -5.52 -2.31
CA VAL A 223 8.54 -5.77 -1.12
C VAL A 223 9.43 -5.89 0.11
N LEU A 224 9.05 -5.18 1.16
CA LEU A 224 9.51 -5.34 2.53
C LEU A 224 8.31 -5.73 3.39
N GLY A 225 8.42 -6.83 4.17
CA GLY A 225 7.38 -7.32 5.08
C GLY A 225 7.90 -8.38 6.04
#